data_150473465c3aa412a56f735cd9b7bfb1
#
_entry.id   150473465c3aa412a56f735cd9b7bfb1
#
_cell.length_a   1.000
_cell.length_b   1.000
_cell.length_c   1.000
_cell.angle_alpha   90.00
_cell.angle_beta   90.00
_cell.angle_gamma   90.00
#
_symmetry.space_group_name_H-M   'P 1'
#
loop_
_entity.id
_entity.type
_entity.pdbx_description
1 polymer ?
#
loop_
_entity_poly.entity_id
_entity_poly.type
_entity_poly.pdbx_seq_one_letter_code
_entity_poly.pdbx_strand_id
1 'polypeptide(L)'
;PEPLDLFIVAIGAEQVPPLVDEIIENNAAHSVMLIPGGLGETEESREMTERMIARITEAHKNLAAGGDGGPAFLGANCMGVISRPGKFDTWFIPAAKMPDYKQYPRRRTAIVSQSGAFLLNRFSQTPEMSPSYLISMGNQTDLTLGDMMRHFMDSQEVDVIAVYAEGFKDCLLY
;
A
#
# COMPACT_ATOMS: atom_id res chain seq x y z
N PRO A 1 -9.44 -23.92 -1.19
CA PRO A 1 -8.69 -23.19 -2.22
C PRO A 1 -7.47 -22.54 -1.58
N GLU A 2 -6.38 -22.38 -2.33
CA GLU A 2 -5.21 -21.65 -1.85
C GLU A 2 -5.54 -20.14 -1.81
N PRO A 3 -5.01 -19.38 -0.82
CA PRO A 3 -5.13 -17.94 -0.78
C PRO A 3 -4.51 -17.29 -2.03
N LEU A 4 -5.06 -16.17 -2.47
CA LEU A 4 -4.48 -15.36 -3.54
C LEU A 4 -3.21 -14.64 -3.03
N ASP A 5 -2.19 -14.53 -3.86
CA ASP A 5 -1.00 -13.74 -3.52
C ASP A 5 -1.35 -12.26 -3.33
N LEU A 6 -2.21 -11.72 -4.21
CA LEU A 6 -2.68 -10.34 -4.17
C LEU A 6 -4.15 -10.25 -4.58
N PHE A 7 -4.95 -9.59 -3.77
CA PHE A 7 -6.33 -9.22 -4.07
C PHE A 7 -6.45 -7.70 -4.18
N ILE A 8 -6.88 -7.19 -5.34
CA ILE A 8 -7.05 -5.77 -5.59
C ILE A 8 -8.52 -5.40 -5.47
N VAL A 9 -8.85 -4.51 -4.54
CA VAL A 9 -10.22 -4.06 -4.25
C VAL A 9 -10.45 -2.69 -4.90
N ALA A 10 -11.43 -2.62 -5.80
CA ALA A 10 -11.84 -1.41 -6.53
C ALA A 10 -13.38 -1.33 -6.59
N ILE A 11 -14.02 -1.19 -5.45
CA ILE A 11 -15.48 -1.15 -5.25
C ILE A 11 -15.89 0.12 -4.49
N GLY A 12 -17.19 0.34 -4.25
CA GLY A 12 -17.66 1.46 -3.42
C GLY A 12 -17.15 1.37 -1.97
N ALA A 13 -16.88 2.52 -1.37
CA ALA A 13 -16.28 2.58 -0.01
C ALA A 13 -17.11 1.82 1.04
N GLU A 14 -18.42 1.90 0.95
CA GLU A 14 -19.37 1.23 1.85
C GLU A 14 -19.34 -0.32 1.76
N GLN A 15 -18.84 -0.85 0.65
CA GLN A 15 -18.72 -2.29 0.42
C GLN A 15 -17.36 -2.86 0.89
N VAL A 16 -16.39 -1.99 1.18
CA VAL A 16 -15.04 -2.42 1.54
C VAL A 16 -15.00 -3.14 2.90
N PRO A 17 -15.60 -2.62 3.99
CA PRO A 17 -15.50 -3.28 5.29
C PRO A 17 -16.08 -4.70 5.31
N PRO A 18 -17.30 -4.98 4.79
CA PRO A 18 -17.80 -6.36 4.74
C PRO A 18 -16.92 -7.28 3.87
N LEU A 19 -16.34 -6.76 2.78
CA LEU A 19 -15.41 -7.55 1.97
C LEU A 19 -14.11 -7.86 2.73
N VAL A 20 -13.59 -6.92 3.51
CA VAL A 20 -12.41 -7.14 4.37
C VAL A 20 -12.68 -8.24 5.38
N ASP A 21 -13.87 -8.26 6.01
CA ASP A 21 -14.29 -9.32 6.92
C ASP A 21 -14.29 -10.69 6.22
N GLU A 22 -14.87 -10.78 5.01
CA GLU A 22 -14.90 -12.01 4.22
C GLU A 22 -13.49 -12.50 3.84
N ILE A 23 -12.60 -11.58 3.46
CA ILE A 23 -11.22 -11.91 3.10
C ILE A 23 -10.48 -12.48 4.31
N ILE A 24 -10.64 -11.89 5.48
CA ILE A 24 -10.00 -12.35 6.72
C ILE A 24 -10.59 -13.73 7.15
N GLU A 25 -11.91 -13.86 7.18
CA GLU A 25 -12.59 -15.08 7.64
C GLU A 25 -12.28 -16.30 6.79
N ASN A 26 -12.13 -16.10 5.49
CA ASN A 26 -11.86 -17.19 4.56
C ASN A 26 -10.38 -17.36 4.24
N ASN A 27 -9.49 -16.57 4.85
CA ASN A 27 -8.06 -16.50 4.49
C ASN A 27 -7.87 -16.43 2.96
N ALA A 28 -8.61 -15.51 2.32
CA ALA A 28 -8.76 -15.51 0.87
C ALA A 28 -7.55 -14.95 0.11
N ALA A 29 -6.69 -14.19 0.78
CA ALA A 29 -5.50 -13.60 0.18
C ALA A 29 -4.37 -13.40 1.20
N HIS A 30 -3.12 -13.37 0.74
CA HIS A 30 -1.96 -12.99 1.54
C HIS A 30 -1.77 -11.48 1.60
N SER A 31 -2.08 -10.78 0.52
CA SER A 31 -1.98 -9.32 0.41
C SER A 31 -3.23 -8.73 -0.23
N VAL A 32 -3.65 -7.58 0.26
CA VAL A 32 -4.84 -6.88 -0.24
C VAL A 32 -4.48 -5.43 -0.53
N MET A 33 -4.88 -4.93 -1.69
CA MET A 33 -4.72 -3.53 -2.05
C MET A 33 -6.09 -2.85 -2.11
N LEU A 34 -6.29 -1.84 -1.26
CA LEU A 34 -7.53 -1.08 -1.15
C LEU A 34 -7.40 0.23 -1.94
N ILE A 35 -7.95 0.26 -3.16
CA ILE A 35 -7.96 1.46 -4.02
C ILE A 35 -9.00 2.50 -3.57
N PRO A 36 -10.19 2.14 -3.05
CA PRO A 36 -11.24 3.11 -2.76
C PRO A 36 -10.81 4.21 -1.80
N GLY A 37 -11.15 5.45 -2.14
CA GLY A 37 -11.16 6.60 -1.24
C GLY A 37 -12.49 6.69 -0.48
N GLY A 38 -12.64 7.68 0.41
CA GLY A 38 -13.86 7.89 1.20
C GLY A 38 -13.91 7.07 2.50
N LEU A 39 -12.88 6.28 2.79
CA LEU A 39 -12.78 5.50 4.02
C LEU A 39 -12.10 6.33 5.12
N GLY A 40 -12.90 6.79 6.10
CA GLY A 40 -12.45 7.61 7.23
C GLY A 40 -12.24 9.09 6.91
N GLU A 41 -12.61 9.53 5.71
CA GLU A 41 -12.48 10.93 5.28
C GLU A 41 -13.66 11.81 5.72
N THR A 42 -14.82 11.21 6.00
CA THR A 42 -16.01 11.87 6.54
C THR A 42 -16.32 11.34 7.94
N GLU A 43 -17.11 12.10 8.71
CA GLU A 43 -17.50 11.68 10.05
C GLU A 43 -18.32 10.38 10.04
N GLU A 44 -19.21 10.22 9.06
CA GLU A 44 -20.01 9.00 8.87
C GLU A 44 -19.15 7.78 8.53
N SER A 45 -18.12 7.94 7.68
CA SER A 45 -17.25 6.85 7.29
C SER A 45 -16.20 6.50 8.36
N ARG A 46 -15.98 7.39 9.34
CA ARG A 46 -14.93 7.22 10.36
C ARG A 46 -15.19 6.00 11.25
N GLU A 47 -16.38 5.88 11.81
CA GLU A 47 -16.73 4.77 12.71
C GLU A 47 -16.63 3.41 11.97
N MET A 48 -17.10 3.36 10.74
CA MET A 48 -17.01 2.16 9.90
C MET A 48 -15.55 1.78 9.63
N THR A 49 -14.72 2.78 9.31
CA THR A 49 -13.28 2.58 9.06
C THR A 49 -12.53 2.16 10.31
N GLU A 50 -12.84 2.73 11.47
CA GLU A 50 -12.24 2.34 12.74
C GLU A 50 -12.56 0.89 13.11
N ARG A 51 -13.78 0.43 12.87
CA ARG A 51 -14.16 -0.98 13.06
C ARG A 51 -13.39 -1.90 12.12
N MET A 52 -13.25 -1.52 10.86
CA MET A 52 -12.47 -2.28 9.87
C MET A 52 -10.99 -2.38 10.29
N ILE A 53 -10.38 -1.27 10.72
CA ILE A 53 -8.99 -1.25 11.22
C ILE A 53 -8.85 -2.15 12.46
N ALA A 54 -9.82 -2.08 13.39
CA ALA A 54 -9.81 -2.94 14.58
C ALA A 54 -9.89 -4.42 14.19
N ARG A 55 -10.69 -4.78 13.18
CA ARG A 55 -10.82 -6.14 12.68
C ARG A 55 -9.52 -6.65 12.06
N ILE A 56 -8.84 -5.84 11.25
CA ILE A 56 -7.52 -6.15 10.67
C ILE A 56 -6.49 -6.33 11.79
N THR A 57 -6.45 -5.40 12.74
CA THR A 57 -5.53 -5.46 13.89
C THR A 57 -5.74 -6.74 14.72
N GLU A 58 -6.98 -7.16 14.91
CA GLU A 58 -7.29 -8.40 15.63
C GLU A 58 -6.83 -9.65 14.87
N ALA A 59 -6.97 -9.65 13.53
CA ALA A 59 -6.43 -10.73 12.70
C ALA A 59 -4.91 -10.85 12.85
N HIS A 60 -4.19 -9.71 12.87
CA HIS A 60 -2.73 -9.71 13.04
C HIS A 60 -2.25 -10.19 14.41
N LYS A 61 -3.05 -10.05 15.47
CA LYS A 61 -2.71 -10.60 16.79
C LYS A 61 -2.61 -12.11 16.79
N ASN A 62 -3.29 -12.80 15.88
CA ASN A 62 -3.19 -14.25 15.75
C ASN A 62 -1.78 -14.71 15.39
N LEU A 63 -0.97 -13.89 14.72
CA LEU A 63 0.44 -14.20 14.44
C LEU A 63 1.23 -14.38 15.75
N ALA A 64 1.03 -13.50 16.73
CA ALA A 64 1.66 -13.60 18.04
C ALA A 64 1.23 -14.86 18.81
N ALA A 65 0.05 -15.41 18.50
CA ALA A 65 -0.47 -16.65 19.07
C ALA A 65 -0.11 -17.91 18.25
N GLY A 66 0.74 -17.78 17.21
CA GLY A 66 1.17 -18.89 16.35
C GLY A 66 0.27 -19.13 15.13
N GLY A 67 -0.64 -18.22 14.82
CA GLY A 67 -1.42 -18.19 13.58
C GLY A 67 -0.68 -17.57 12.40
N ASP A 68 -1.36 -17.40 11.27
CA ASP A 68 -0.78 -16.84 10.03
C ASP A 68 -0.74 -15.31 9.98
N GLY A 69 -1.36 -14.62 10.95
CA GLY A 69 -1.40 -13.17 11.04
C GLY A 69 -2.40 -12.49 10.12
N GLY A 70 -3.10 -13.25 9.28
CA GLY A 70 -4.04 -12.75 8.29
C GLY A 70 -3.39 -11.92 7.15
N PRO A 71 -4.19 -11.42 6.22
CA PRO A 71 -3.73 -10.62 5.08
C PRO A 71 -3.11 -9.29 5.48
N ALA A 72 -2.08 -8.85 4.76
CA ALA A 72 -1.56 -7.49 4.86
C ALA A 72 -2.35 -6.54 3.91
N PHE A 73 -2.74 -5.36 4.39
CA PHE A 73 -3.55 -4.41 3.63
C PHE A 73 -2.77 -3.13 3.30
N LEU A 74 -2.64 -2.82 2.01
CA LEU A 74 -2.11 -1.55 1.50
C LEU A 74 -3.27 -0.60 1.16
N GLY A 75 -3.20 0.63 1.58
CA GLY A 75 -4.24 1.65 1.31
C GLY A 75 -4.96 2.01 2.62
N ALA A 76 -6.25 2.32 2.63
CA ALA A 76 -7.09 2.63 1.47
C ALA A 76 -6.63 3.89 0.70
N ASN A 77 -7.38 4.30 -0.34
CA ASN A 77 -7.08 5.49 -1.14
C ASN A 77 -5.65 5.46 -1.71
N CYS A 78 -5.19 4.32 -2.20
CA CYS A 78 -3.86 4.15 -2.79
C CYS A 78 -3.93 4.01 -4.31
N MET A 79 -2.85 4.34 -5.00
CA MET A 79 -2.74 4.18 -6.46
C MET A 79 -2.10 2.86 -6.88
N GLY A 80 -1.48 2.16 -5.95
CA GLY A 80 -0.80 0.90 -6.21
C GLY A 80 0.71 0.94 -6.02
N VAL A 81 1.34 -0.10 -6.50
CA VAL A 81 2.77 -0.36 -6.37
C VAL A 81 3.37 -0.65 -7.74
N ILE A 82 4.51 -0.03 -8.05
CA ILE A 82 5.40 -0.44 -9.12
C ILE A 82 6.65 -1.03 -8.49
N SER A 83 6.96 -2.29 -8.83
CA SER A 83 8.19 -2.97 -8.45
C SER A 83 8.94 -3.42 -9.70
N ARG A 84 10.05 -2.75 -10.02
CA ARG A 84 10.90 -3.16 -11.14
C ARG A 84 11.68 -4.46 -10.85
N PRO A 85 12.22 -4.68 -9.64
CA PRO A 85 12.79 -5.98 -9.29
C PRO A 85 11.77 -7.12 -9.33
N GLY A 86 10.57 -6.89 -8.79
CA GLY A 86 9.45 -7.86 -8.79
C GLY A 86 8.76 -8.00 -10.15
N LYS A 87 9.06 -7.13 -11.12
CA LYS A 87 8.48 -7.11 -12.47
C LYS A 87 6.95 -7.02 -12.45
N PHE A 88 6.36 -6.28 -11.51
CA PHE A 88 4.92 -6.05 -11.48
C PHE A 88 4.57 -4.58 -11.32
N ASP A 89 3.37 -4.23 -11.79
CA ASP A 89 2.84 -2.87 -11.79
C ASP A 89 1.32 -2.97 -11.57
N THR A 90 0.86 -2.43 -10.45
CA THR A 90 -0.56 -2.42 -10.07
C THR A 90 -1.17 -1.01 -10.15
N TRP A 91 -0.43 -0.03 -10.70
CA TRP A 91 -0.97 1.31 -10.86
C TRP A 91 -2.10 1.32 -11.87
N PHE A 92 -3.25 1.90 -11.50
CA PHE A 92 -4.39 2.04 -12.40
C PHE A 92 -4.27 3.23 -13.37
N ILE A 93 -3.14 3.95 -13.35
CA ILE A 93 -2.87 5.04 -14.29
C ILE A 93 -2.51 4.45 -15.65
N PRO A 94 -3.21 4.87 -16.73
CA PRO A 94 -2.89 4.39 -18.07
C PRO A 94 -1.43 4.62 -18.44
N ALA A 95 -0.78 3.64 -19.04
CA ALA A 95 0.64 3.70 -19.41
C ALA A 95 0.98 4.93 -20.27
N ALA A 96 0.05 5.38 -21.14
CA ALA A 96 0.23 6.58 -21.96
C ALA A 96 0.31 7.90 -21.15
N LYS A 97 -0.10 7.88 -19.87
CA LYS A 97 0.01 9.03 -18.95
C LYS A 97 1.21 8.93 -18.02
N MET A 98 1.91 7.82 -18.05
CA MET A 98 3.13 7.61 -17.26
C MET A 98 4.34 8.14 -18.03
N PRO A 99 5.32 8.73 -17.34
CA PRO A 99 6.58 9.08 -17.99
C PRO A 99 7.34 7.83 -18.43
N ASP A 100 8.09 7.93 -19.52
CA ASP A 100 8.93 6.83 -19.98
C ASP A 100 10.23 6.76 -19.16
N TYR A 101 10.09 6.34 -17.91
CA TYR A 101 11.20 6.21 -16.96
C TYR A 101 12.03 4.95 -17.21
N LYS A 102 11.49 3.96 -17.94
CA LYS A 102 12.16 2.69 -18.20
C LYS A 102 13.33 2.83 -19.15
N GLN A 103 13.39 3.92 -19.93
CA GLN A 103 14.55 4.26 -20.79
C GLN A 103 15.81 4.64 -19.99
N TYR A 104 15.66 5.03 -18.71
CA TYR A 104 16.77 5.36 -17.84
C TYR A 104 17.27 4.15 -17.04
N PRO A 105 18.56 4.12 -16.67
CA PRO A 105 19.07 3.09 -15.79
C PRO A 105 18.32 3.04 -14.46
N ARG A 106 17.92 1.85 -14.04
CA ARG A 106 17.25 1.65 -12.76
C ARG A 106 18.14 2.12 -11.61
N ARG A 107 17.61 2.97 -10.76
CA ARG A 107 18.25 3.40 -9.51
C ARG A 107 17.78 2.53 -8.36
N ARG A 108 18.67 2.27 -7.40
CA ARG A 108 18.40 1.52 -6.18
C ARG A 108 17.68 2.43 -5.16
N THR A 109 16.55 2.97 -5.57
CA THR A 109 15.72 3.91 -4.80
C THR A 109 14.31 3.37 -4.68
N ALA A 110 13.75 3.43 -3.47
CA ALA A 110 12.32 3.28 -3.23
C ALA A 110 11.71 4.67 -2.99
N ILE A 111 10.62 4.99 -3.68
CA ILE A 111 9.82 6.18 -3.40
C ILE A 111 8.50 5.71 -2.80
N VAL A 112 8.28 6.08 -1.55
CA VAL A 112 7.11 5.72 -0.76
C VAL A 112 6.35 6.98 -0.43
N SER A 113 5.13 7.10 -0.91
CA SER A 113 4.34 8.33 -0.76
C SER A 113 2.95 8.05 -0.21
N GLN A 114 2.54 8.80 0.80
CA GLN A 114 1.18 8.76 1.29
C GLN A 114 0.21 9.33 0.24
N SER A 115 0.60 10.41 -0.45
CA SER A 115 -0.19 10.99 -1.54
C SER A 115 0.18 10.38 -2.90
N GLY A 116 -0.79 9.72 -3.54
CA GLY A 116 -0.64 9.21 -4.90
C GLY A 116 -0.50 10.33 -5.94
N ALA A 117 -1.27 11.40 -5.81
CA ALA A 117 -1.23 12.56 -6.71
C ALA A 117 0.13 13.27 -6.64
N PHE A 118 0.67 13.47 -5.44
CA PHE A 118 2.01 14.03 -5.26
C PHE A 118 3.08 13.15 -5.91
N LEU A 119 3.01 11.84 -5.67
CA LEU A 119 3.94 10.88 -6.23
C LEU A 119 3.95 10.90 -7.76
N LEU A 120 2.76 10.83 -8.38
CA LEU A 120 2.61 10.88 -9.83
C LEU A 120 3.16 12.20 -10.40
N ASN A 121 2.80 13.33 -9.81
CA ASN A 121 3.25 14.64 -10.27
C ASN A 121 4.79 14.76 -10.21
N ARG A 122 5.40 14.39 -9.09
CA ARG A 122 6.87 14.43 -8.95
C ARG A 122 7.56 13.49 -9.91
N PHE A 123 7.08 12.27 -10.00
CA PHE A 123 7.65 11.27 -10.90
C PHE A 123 7.56 11.67 -12.37
N SER A 124 6.44 12.32 -12.77
CA SER A 124 6.28 12.82 -14.14
C SER A 124 7.26 13.93 -14.51
N GLN A 125 7.73 14.70 -13.53
CA GLN A 125 8.70 15.78 -13.72
C GLN A 125 10.17 15.32 -13.70
N THR A 126 10.43 14.16 -13.12
CA THR A 126 11.79 13.62 -12.92
C THR A 126 11.89 12.15 -13.33
N PRO A 127 11.56 11.78 -14.58
CA PRO A 127 11.56 10.38 -15.02
C PRO A 127 12.95 9.74 -14.95
N GLU A 128 14.02 10.52 -15.01
CA GLU A 128 15.41 10.08 -14.86
C GLU A 128 15.74 9.52 -13.46
N MET A 129 14.90 9.77 -12.46
CA MET A 129 15.03 9.13 -11.15
C MET A 129 14.89 7.61 -11.26
N SER A 130 14.08 7.13 -12.19
CA SER A 130 13.95 5.70 -12.57
C SER A 130 14.10 4.73 -11.39
N PRO A 131 13.25 4.85 -10.33
CA PRO A 131 13.43 4.12 -9.09
C PRO A 131 13.17 2.61 -9.25
N SER A 132 13.64 1.82 -8.29
CA SER A 132 13.31 0.40 -8.17
C SER A 132 11.86 0.19 -7.75
N TYR A 133 11.36 1.05 -6.86
CA TYR A 133 10.00 0.95 -6.31
C TYR A 133 9.31 2.31 -6.29
N LEU A 134 8.03 2.31 -6.68
CA LEU A 134 7.09 3.41 -6.50
C LEU A 134 5.89 2.87 -5.74
N ILE A 135 5.64 3.37 -4.53
CA ILE A 135 4.59 2.86 -3.64
C ILE A 135 3.70 4.02 -3.20
N SER A 136 2.42 3.92 -3.53
CA SER A 136 1.39 4.81 -3.01
C SER A 136 0.73 4.17 -1.79
N MET A 137 0.95 4.74 -0.61
CA MET A 137 0.47 4.19 0.67
C MET A 137 -1.00 4.48 0.94
N GLY A 138 -1.52 5.61 0.42
CA GLY A 138 -2.86 6.07 0.78
C GLY A 138 -3.00 6.37 2.27
N ASN A 139 -4.13 5.97 2.85
CA ASN A 139 -4.53 6.32 4.22
C ASN A 139 -3.79 5.53 5.33
N GLN A 140 -2.90 4.62 4.98
CA GLN A 140 -2.19 3.76 5.94
C GLN A 140 -3.18 3.04 6.88
N THR A 141 -4.13 2.33 6.30
CA THR A 141 -5.17 1.61 7.04
C THR A 141 -4.59 0.48 7.88
N ASP A 142 -3.57 -0.21 7.36
CA ASP A 142 -2.82 -1.28 8.01
C ASP A 142 -1.32 -1.06 7.83
N LEU A 143 -0.78 -1.37 6.63
CA LEU A 143 0.63 -1.11 6.35
C LEU A 143 0.94 0.39 6.44
N THR A 144 1.98 0.72 7.21
CA THR A 144 2.42 2.08 7.50
C THR A 144 3.69 2.45 6.70
N LEU A 145 4.01 3.75 6.68
CA LEU A 145 5.32 4.21 6.19
C LEU A 145 6.46 3.54 6.95
N GLY A 146 6.27 3.30 8.26
CA GLY A 146 7.24 2.62 9.10
C GLY A 146 7.52 1.19 8.65
N ASP A 147 6.49 0.44 8.26
CA ASP A 147 6.64 -0.92 7.75
C ASP A 147 7.41 -0.94 6.44
N MET A 148 7.13 0.00 5.53
CA MET A 148 7.88 0.13 4.29
C MET A 148 9.35 0.48 4.54
N MET A 149 9.64 1.40 5.46
CA MET A 149 11.02 1.74 5.82
C MET A 149 11.75 0.52 6.40
N ARG A 150 11.13 -0.22 7.35
CA ARG A 150 11.73 -1.45 7.90
C ARG A 150 12.00 -2.48 6.82
N HIS A 151 11.04 -2.70 5.91
CA HIS A 151 11.21 -3.65 4.79
C HIS A 151 12.42 -3.30 3.91
N PHE A 152 12.64 -2.01 3.62
CA PHE A 152 13.73 -1.58 2.75
C PHE A 152 15.08 -1.43 3.44
N MET A 153 15.14 -1.35 4.77
CA MET A 153 16.42 -1.24 5.50
C MET A 153 17.40 -2.38 5.19
N ASP A 154 16.88 -3.59 5.05
CA ASP A 154 17.68 -4.79 4.77
C ASP A 154 17.67 -5.19 3.28
N SER A 155 17.07 -4.38 2.42
CA SER A 155 16.91 -4.70 1.00
C SER A 155 18.21 -4.51 0.22
N GLN A 156 18.62 -5.55 -0.50
CA GLN A 156 19.75 -5.47 -1.44
C GLN A 156 19.41 -4.68 -2.72
N GLU A 157 18.15 -4.30 -2.93
CA GLU A 157 17.64 -3.59 -4.10
C GLU A 157 17.47 -2.08 -3.88
N VAL A 158 17.66 -1.60 -2.64
CA VAL A 158 17.41 -0.21 -2.25
C VAL A 158 18.56 0.32 -1.41
N ASP A 159 19.14 1.45 -1.85
CA ASP A 159 20.16 2.21 -1.09
C ASP A 159 19.57 3.51 -0.52
N VAL A 160 18.48 4.00 -1.13
CA VAL A 160 17.84 5.26 -0.74
C VAL A 160 16.32 5.08 -0.68
N ILE A 161 15.72 5.52 0.40
CA ILE A 161 14.26 5.58 0.56
C ILE A 161 13.86 7.06 0.58
N ALA A 162 13.07 7.49 -0.41
CA ALA A 162 12.46 8.80 -0.44
C ALA A 162 11.01 8.68 0.06
N VAL A 163 10.67 9.43 1.12
CA VAL A 163 9.36 9.35 1.77
C VAL A 163 8.63 10.68 1.67
N TYR A 164 7.37 10.64 1.27
CA TYR A 164 6.43 11.74 1.44
C TYR A 164 5.34 11.33 2.44
N ALA A 165 5.29 12.01 3.56
CA ALA A 165 4.35 11.76 4.66
C ALA A 165 3.46 12.98 4.90
N GLU A 166 2.15 12.75 5.01
CA GLU A 166 1.16 13.72 5.48
C GLU A 166 0.90 13.54 6.98
N GLY A 167 1.20 12.36 7.50
CA GLY A 167 1.12 12.01 8.91
C GLY A 167 1.73 10.65 9.19
N PHE A 168 2.10 10.42 10.42
CA PHE A 168 2.69 9.18 10.87
C PHE A 168 1.70 8.43 11.76
N LYS A 169 1.52 7.14 11.49
CA LYS A 169 0.66 6.24 12.28
C LYS A 169 1.47 5.44 13.31
N ASP A 170 2.75 5.20 13.02
CA ASP A 170 3.68 4.49 13.90
C ASP A 170 4.73 5.47 14.42
N CYS A 171 4.64 5.83 15.69
CA CYS A 171 5.55 6.77 16.34
C CYS A 171 6.81 6.11 16.95
N LEU A 172 7.01 4.80 16.81
CA LEU A 172 8.18 4.11 17.36
C LEU A 172 9.44 4.24 16.49
N LEU A 173 9.34 4.94 15.37
CA LEU A 173 10.46 5.17 14.43
C LEU A 173 11.11 6.55 14.55
N TYR A 174 10.75 7.35 15.55
CA TYR A 174 11.29 8.69 15.78
C TYR A 174 12.05 8.78 17.08
#